data_2b0ee026c5e8ec1c83a9a4e0ad7aa012
#
_entry.id   2b0ee026c5e8ec1c83a9a4e0ad7aa012
#
_cell.length_a   1.000
_cell.length_b   1.000
_cell.length_c   1.000
_cell.angle_alpha   90.00
_cell.angle_beta   90.00
_cell.angle_gamma   90.00
#
_symmetry.space_group_name_H-M   'P 1'
#
loop_
_entity.id
_entity.type
_entity.pdbx_description
1 polymer ?
#
loop_
_entity_poly.entity_id
_entity_poly.type
_entity_poly.pdbx_seq_one_letter_code
_entity_poly.pdbx_strand_id
1 'polypeptide(L)'
;GSGALVGAFLFVIGGTISFKSTPAAAKRGGTIILTKVAISIILGLIVGKLLNDNFLGLSALAIIGAMSGANNAMYAGIVHDFGDEVDEGAVGITILSVGPYVTMIALASSGLASFSIVTLLATILPLLVGMILANLFPAVKKILTDGMNASIVVVGFALGCSMNFSQIFIGGASGILLGVVVTLVGGAFTIWTDKLTGGSGVAGAAISSTAG
;
A
#
# COMPACT_ATOMS: atom_id res chain seq x y z
N GLY A 1 -4.84 20.28 -8.69
CA GLY A 1 -4.02 19.50 -9.53
C GLY A 1 -3.72 18.06 -9.15
N SER A 2 -2.99 17.80 -8.07
CA SER A 2 -2.48 16.42 -7.75
C SER A 2 -3.58 15.39 -7.48
N GLY A 3 -4.69 15.78 -6.87
CA GLY A 3 -5.79 14.86 -6.56
C GLY A 3 -6.43 14.22 -7.80
N ALA A 4 -6.61 14.95 -8.88
CA ALA A 4 -7.13 14.41 -10.15
C ALA A 4 -6.16 13.41 -10.79
N LEU A 5 -4.85 13.68 -10.71
CA LEU A 5 -3.83 12.76 -11.20
C LEU A 5 -3.75 11.48 -10.37
N VAL A 6 -3.90 11.58 -9.05
CA VAL A 6 -3.98 10.40 -8.17
C VAL A 6 -5.22 9.57 -8.51
N GLY A 7 -6.39 10.20 -8.73
CA GLY A 7 -7.60 9.50 -9.17
C GLY A 7 -7.42 8.79 -10.52
N ALA A 8 -6.81 9.45 -11.50
CA ALA A 8 -6.49 8.85 -12.80
C ALA A 8 -5.52 7.67 -12.64
N PHE A 9 -4.52 7.80 -11.77
CA PHE A 9 -3.57 6.72 -11.48
C PHE A 9 -4.24 5.52 -10.81
N LEU A 10 -5.14 5.74 -9.85
CA LEU A 10 -5.92 4.67 -9.23
C LEU A 10 -6.80 3.94 -10.24
N PHE A 11 -7.36 4.67 -11.22
CA PHE A 11 -8.10 4.06 -12.33
C PHE A 11 -7.20 3.15 -13.20
N VAL A 12 -5.99 3.61 -13.53
CA VAL A 12 -5.02 2.82 -14.28
C VAL A 12 -4.60 1.59 -13.48
N ILE A 13 -4.27 1.74 -12.20
CA ILE A 13 -3.95 0.62 -11.29
C ILE A 13 -5.10 -0.39 -11.26
N GLY A 14 -6.35 0.07 -11.11
CA GLY A 14 -7.52 -0.79 -11.14
C GLY A 14 -7.56 -1.68 -12.38
N GLY A 15 -7.18 -1.12 -13.53
CA GLY A 15 -7.12 -1.85 -14.79
C GLY A 15 -6.11 -3.00 -14.84
N THR A 16 -5.12 -3.02 -13.98
CA THR A 16 -4.15 -4.12 -13.89
C THR A 16 -4.65 -5.29 -13.04
N ILE A 17 -5.69 -5.07 -12.21
CA ILE A 17 -6.24 -6.10 -11.33
C ILE A 17 -7.05 -7.12 -12.16
N SER A 18 -6.77 -8.40 -11.95
CA SER A 18 -7.51 -9.50 -12.60
C SER A 18 -8.42 -10.19 -11.59
N PHE A 19 -9.67 -10.47 -11.98
CA PHE A 19 -10.58 -11.32 -11.19
C PHE A 19 -10.17 -12.80 -11.16
N LYS A 20 -9.13 -13.17 -11.93
CA LYS A 20 -8.69 -14.58 -12.09
C LYS A 20 -7.63 -15.00 -11.07
N SER A 21 -7.46 -14.25 -9.98
CA SER A 21 -6.55 -14.68 -8.91
C SER A 21 -6.98 -16.02 -8.32
N THR A 22 -6.03 -16.93 -8.13
CA THR A 22 -6.33 -18.22 -7.49
C THR A 22 -6.76 -18.02 -6.03
N PRO A 23 -7.58 -18.91 -5.46
CA PRO A 23 -7.95 -18.81 -4.04
C PRO A 23 -6.74 -18.77 -3.10
N ALA A 24 -5.66 -19.49 -3.44
CA ALA A 24 -4.40 -19.48 -2.68
C ALA A 24 -3.74 -18.11 -2.71
N ALA A 25 -3.61 -17.48 -3.89
CA ALA A 25 -3.06 -16.15 -4.05
C ALA A 25 -3.91 -15.08 -3.34
N ALA A 26 -5.23 -15.18 -3.44
CA ALA A 26 -6.15 -14.27 -2.75
C ALA A 26 -6.03 -14.40 -1.22
N LYS A 27 -5.92 -15.63 -0.70
CA LYS A 27 -5.71 -15.89 0.73
C LYS A 27 -4.37 -15.32 1.19
N ARG A 28 -3.28 -15.60 0.48
CA ARG A 28 -1.93 -15.13 0.84
C ARG A 28 -1.86 -13.60 0.80
N GLY A 29 -2.18 -12.98 -0.31
CA GLY A 29 -2.16 -11.51 -0.46
C GLY A 29 -3.09 -10.80 0.52
N GLY A 30 -4.32 -11.29 0.67
CA GLY A 30 -5.30 -10.73 1.62
C GLY A 30 -4.82 -10.81 3.07
N THR A 31 -4.30 -11.97 3.50
CA THR A 31 -3.78 -12.14 4.87
C THR A 31 -2.60 -11.21 5.15
N ILE A 32 -1.66 -11.09 4.21
CA ILE A 32 -0.50 -10.21 4.36
C ILE A 32 -0.93 -8.73 4.46
N ILE A 33 -1.87 -8.28 3.61
CA ILE A 33 -2.41 -6.90 3.67
C ILE A 33 -3.10 -6.66 5.02
N LEU A 34 -3.98 -7.56 5.44
CA LEU A 34 -4.69 -7.43 6.72
C LEU A 34 -3.71 -7.36 7.90
N THR A 35 -2.66 -8.18 7.87
CA THR A 35 -1.60 -8.13 8.89
C THR A 35 -0.88 -6.80 8.89
N LYS A 36 -0.48 -6.31 7.71
CA LYS A 36 0.21 -5.02 7.57
C LYS A 36 -0.64 -3.87 8.14
N VAL A 37 -1.92 -3.83 7.80
CA VAL A 37 -2.86 -2.83 8.32
C VAL A 37 -3.06 -2.99 9.83
N ALA A 38 -3.30 -4.20 10.32
CA ALA A 38 -3.52 -4.45 11.74
C ALA A 38 -2.31 -4.04 12.59
N ILE A 39 -1.09 -4.42 12.18
CA ILE A 39 0.13 -4.04 12.89
C ILE A 39 0.36 -2.53 12.85
N SER A 40 0.09 -1.87 11.73
CA SER A 40 0.18 -0.41 11.64
C SER A 40 -0.74 0.28 12.66
N ILE A 41 -1.98 -0.19 12.78
CA ILE A 41 -2.96 0.35 13.75
C ILE A 41 -2.51 0.06 15.19
N ILE A 42 -2.09 -1.16 15.49
CA ILE A 42 -1.64 -1.54 16.84
C ILE A 42 -0.45 -0.68 17.27
N LEU A 43 0.58 -0.58 16.44
CA LEU A 43 1.75 0.25 16.74
C LEU A 43 1.41 1.73 16.84
N GLY A 44 0.59 2.24 15.94
CA GLY A 44 0.13 3.61 16.01
C GLY A 44 -0.65 3.90 17.30
N LEU A 45 -1.54 2.99 17.72
CA LEU A 45 -2.27 3.14 18.99
C LEU A 45 -1.35 3.05 20.22
N ILE A 46 -0.34 2.18 20.18
CA ILE A 46 0.67 2.11 21.25
C ILE A 46 1.39 3.45 21.36
N VAL A 47 1.87 4.01 20.25
CA VAL A 47 2.57 5.29 20.25
C VAL A 47 1.64 6.43 20.66
N GLY A 48 0.43 6.48 20.11
CA GLY A 48 -0.53 7.54 20.41
C GLY A 48 -1.03 7.55 21.85
N LYS A 49 -1.29 6.37 22.43
CA LYS A 49 -1.89 6.27 23.77
C LYS A 49 -0.89 6.07 24.90
N LEU A 50 0.20 5.33 24.66
CA LEU A 50 1.16 4.94 25.70
C LEU A 50 2.43 5.76 25.67
N LEU A 51 2.80 6.36 24.53
CA LEU A 51 4.02 7.13 24.36
C LEU A 51 3.77 8.63 24.09
N ASN A 52 2.59 9.13 24.47
CA ASN A 52 2.20 10.53 24.29
C ASN A 52 2.36 11.03 22.84
N ASP A 53 2.01 10.19 21.87
CA ASP A 53 2.12 10.45 20.44
C ASP A 53 3.55 10.81 19.95
N ASN A 54 4.56 10.31 20.65
CA ASN A 54 5.95 10.54 20.28
C ASN A 54 6.84 9.32 20.57
N PHE A 55 7.20 8.60 19.53
CA PHE A 55 8.22 7.57 19.60
C PHE A 55 9.46 8.03 18.83
N LEU A 56 10.41 8.62 19.52
CA LEU A 56 11.64 9.16 18.92
C LEU A 56 11.38 10.12 17.74
N GLY A 57 10.39 10.97 17.88
CA GLY A 57 9.95 11.91 16.85
C GLY A 57 8.91 11.36 15.86
N LEU A 58 8.46 10.11 16.01
CA LEU A 58 7.40 9.52 15.19
C LEU A 58 6.04 9.62 15.89
N SER A 59 5.06 10.22 15.24
CA SER A 59 3.67 10.22 15.67
C SER A 59 2.95 8.94 15.28
N ALA A 60 1.84 8.64 15.96
CA ALA A 60 0.93 7.55 15.59
C ALA A 60 0.46 7.67 14.14
N LEU A 61 0.14 8.88 13.71
CA LEU A 61 -0.29 9.18 12.34
C LEU A 61 0.80 8.86 11.32
N ALA A 62 2.06 9.20 11.61
CA ALA A 62 3.19 8.89 10.73
C ALA A 62 3.41 7.37 10.60
N ILE A 63 3.32 6.64 11.73
CA ILE A 63 3.49 5.18 11.75
C ILE A 63 2.37 4.49 10.97
N ILE A 64 1.10 4.83 11.23
CA ILE A 64 -0.02 4.24 10.50
C ILE A 64 0.07 4.59 9.01
N GLY A 65 0.36 5.85 8.70
CA GLY A 65 0.48 6.31 7.32
C GLY A 65 1.51 5.53 6.53
N ALA A 66 2.71 5.38 7.08
CA ALA A 66 3.81 4.69 6.39
C ALA A 66 3.68 3.16 6.37
N MET A 67 3.12 2.56 7.44
CA MET A 67 3.07 1.10 7.56
C MET A 67 1.85 0.47 6.89
N SER A 68 0.75 1.19 6.73
CA SER A 68 -0.49 0.62 6.16
C SER A 68 -0.45 0.45 4.65
N GLY A 69 0.23 1.33 3.94
CA GLY A 69 0.39 1.28 2.49
C GLY A 69 1.53 0.35 2.04
N ALA A 70 1.59 0.07 0.74
CA ALA A 70 2.66 -0.73 0.14
C ALA A 70 3.03 -0.23 -1.26
N ASN A 71 4.27 -0.48 -1.69
CA ASN A 71 4.71 -0.28 -3.06
C ASN A 71 4.54 -1.58 -3.85
N ASN A 72 3.49 -1.65 -4.65
CA ASN A 72 3.19 -2.88 -5.39
C ASN A 72 4.18 -3.18 -6.53
N ALA A 73 4.83 -2.16 -7.10
CA ALA A 73 5.86 -2.37 -8.11
C ALA A 73 7.09 -3.08 -7.52
N MET A 74 7.51 -2.65 -6.31
CA MET A 74 8.57 -3.32 -5.58
C MET A 74 8.17 -4.74 -5.14
N TYR A 75 6.92 -4.91 -4.66
CA TYR A 75 6.38 -6.23 -4.36
C TYR A 75 6.47 -7.14 -5.57
N ALA A 76 5.94 -6.72 -6.73
CA ALA A 76 5.94 -7.51 -7.95
C ALA A 76 7.35 -7.88 -8.41
N GLY A 77 8.31 -6.94 -8.37
CA GLY A 77 9.70 -7.21 -8.71
C GLY A 77 10.34 -8.26 -7.81
N ILE A 78 10.17 -8.14 -6.50
CA ILE A 78 10.76 -9.08 -5.53
C ILE A 78 10.16 -10.48 -5.66
N VAL A 79 8.82 -10.58 -5.78
CA VAL A 79 8.18 -11.90 -5.90
C VAL A 79 8.42 -12.56 -7.25
N HIS A 80 8.66 -11.78 -8.31
CA HIS A 80 9.06 -12.32 -9.61
C HIS A 80 10.44 -13.00 -9.54
N ASP A 81 11.38 -12.39 -8.82
CA ASP A 81 12.76 -12.90 -8.75
C ASP A 81 12.94 -14.01 -7.69
N PHE A 82 12.17 -13.97 -6.60
CA PHE A 82 12.41 -14.79 -5.41
C PHE A 82 11.17 -15.53 -4.88
N GLY A 83 9.97 -15.22 -5.40
CA GLY A 83 8.70 -15.79 -4.96
C GLY A 83 8.31 -17.07 -5.70
N ASP A 84 7.15 -17.61 -5.33
CA ASP A 84 6.50 -18.71 -6.03
C ASP A 84 5.31 -18.20 -6.88
N GLU A 85 4.67 -19.09 -7.65
CA GLU A 85 3.52 -18.75 -8.50
C GLU A 85 2.33 -18.15 -7.70
N VAL A 86 2.20 -18.51 -6.42
CA VAL A 86 1.15 -17.97 -5.54
C VAL A 86 1.51 -16.56 -5.12
N ASP A 87 2.79 -16.27 -4.86
CA ASP A 87 3.29 -14.93 -4.54
C ASP A 87 3.10 -13.97 -5.73
N GLU A 88 3.44 -14.42 -6.93
CA GLU A 88 3.20 -13.67 -8.17
C GLU A 88 1.70 -13.45 -8.40
N GLY A 89 0.89 -14.49 -8.22
CA GLY A 89 -0.57 -14.40 -8.32
C GLY A 89 -1.19 -13.44 -7.31
N ALA A 90 -0.56 -13.23 -6.15
CA ALA A 90 -1.00 -12.31 -5.13
C ALA A 90 -0.77 -10.82 -5.50
N VAL A 91 0.04 -10.51 -6.52
CA VAL A 91 0.27 -9.13 -7.01
C VAL A 91 -1.06 -8.42 -7.29
N GLY A 92 -2.02 -9.11 -7.93
CA GLY A 92 -3.35 -8.56 -8.22
C GLY A 92 -4.18 -8.22 -6.96
N ILE A 93 -3.88 -8.85 -5.84
CA ILE A 93 -4.54 -8.59 -4.55
C ILE A 93 -3.78 -7.52 -3.77
N THR A 94 -2.45 -7.64 -3.71
CA THR A 94 -1.62 -6.67 -2.95
C THR A 94 -1.68 -5.27 -3.52
N ILE A 95 -2.03 -5.12 -4.80
CA ILE A 95 -2.28 -3.82 -5.42
C ILE A 95 -3.43 -3.05 -4.74
N LEU A 96 -4.35 -3.75 -4.08
CA LEU A 96 -5.40 -3.13 -3.27
C LEU A 96 -4.84 -2.39 -2.05
N SER A 97 -3.61 -2.66 -1.64
CA SER A 97 -2.94 -1.90 -0.56
C SER A 97 -2.25 -0.61 -1.06
N VAL A 98 -2.27 -0.38 -2.38
CA VAL A 98 -1.70 0.82 -3.00
C VAL A 98 -2.79 1.88 -3.12
N GLY A 99 -2.73 2.89 -2.30
CA GLY A 99 -3.67 4.01 -2.40
C GLY A 99 -4.07 4.58 -1.04
N PRO A 100 -4.53 5.81 -1.03
CA PRO A 100 -4.81 6.52 0.21
C PRO A 100 -5.97 5.92 1.02
N TYR A 101 -6.87 5.17 0.38
CA TYR A 101 -8.05 4.60 1.05
C TYR A 101 -7.70 3.59 2.13
N VAL A 102 -6.66 2.78 1.95
CA VAL A 102 -6.20 1.82 2.98
C VAL A 102 -5.69 2.56 4.22
N THR A 103 -4.86 3.57 4.01
CA THR A 103 -4.36 4.43 5.08
C THR A 103 -5.49 5.22 5.75
N MET A 104 -6.45 5.73 4.96
CA MET A 104 -7.62 6.42 5.51
C MET A 104 -8.47 5.48 6.38
N ILE A 105 -8.69 4.24 5.95
CA ILE A 105 -9.41 3.23 6.75
C ILE A 105 -8.63 2.90 8.02
N ALA A 106 -7.30 2.72 7.93
CA ALA A 106 -6.46 2.45 9.09
C ALA A 106 -6.50 3.60 10.12
N LEU A 107 -6.40 4.84 9.66
CA LEU A 107 -6.48 6.04 10.51
C LEU A 107 -7.88 6.21 11.12
N ALA A 108 -8.94 5.98 10.36
CA ALA A 108 -10.30 6.04 10.87
C ALA A 108 -10.57 4.95 11.91
N SER A 109 -10.10 3.73 11.65
CA SER A 109 -10.23 2.59 12.57
C SER A 109 -9.46 2.79 13.88
N SER A 110 -8.35 3.52 13.83
CA SER A 110 -7.57 3.89 15.02
C SER A 110 -8.16 5.05 15.83
N GLY A 111 -9.16 5.76 15.26
CA GLY A 111 -9.75 6.96 15.86
C GLY A 111 -8.86 8.20 15.77
N LEU A 112 -7.76 8.16 15.01
CA LEU A 112 -6.82 9.29 14.84
C LEU A 112 -7.27 10.28 13.77
N ALA A 113 -8.14 9.86 12.86
CA ALA A 113 -8.73 10.73 11.85
C ALA A 113 -10.17 10.31 11.56
N SER A 114 -10.97 11.24 11.10
CA SER A 114 -12.33 10.98 10.61
C SER A 114 -12.43 11.36 9.14
N PHE A 115 -12.94 10.44 8.34
CA PHE A 115 -13.18 10.66 6.93
C PHE A 115 -14.64 10.44 6.61
N SER A 116 -15.22 11.28 5.77
CA SER A 116 -16.58 11.04 5.29
C SER A 116 -16.61 9.81 4.37
N ILE A 117 -17.73 9.09 4.37
CA ILE A 117 -17.94 7.97 3.44
C ILE A 117 -17.76 8.42 1.99
N VAL A 118 -18.19 9.65 1.67
CA VAL A 118 -18.01 10.23 0.34
C VAL A 118 -16.54 10.36 -0.02
N THR A 119 -15.70 10.79 0.91
CA THR A 119 -14.26 10.90 0.68
C THR A 119 -13.63 9.53 0.45
N LEU A 120 -13.99 8.52 1.24
CA LEU A 120 -13.51 7.14 1.04
C LEU A 120 -13.96 6.59 -0.33
N LEU A 121 -15.22 6.75 -0.68
CA LEU A 121 -15.74 6.32 -1.98
C LEU A 121 -15.05 7.04 -3.13
N ALA A 122 -14.78 8.34 -3.01
CA ALA A 122 -14.06 9.10 -4.03
C ALA A 122 -12.64 8.57 -4.28
N THR A 123 -11.98 8.00 -3.28
CA THR A 123 -10.64 7.40 -3.45
C THR A 123 -10.69 5.97 -4.00
N ILE A 124 -11.72 5.19 -3.65
CA ILE A 124 -11.86 3.80 -4.10
C ILE A 124 -12.50 3.70 -5.49
N LEU A 125 -13.45 4.58 -5.80
CA LEU A 125 -14.26 4.51 -7.01
C LEU A 125 -13.44 4.46 -8.31
N PRO A 126 -12.43 5.30 -8.52
CA PRO A 126 -11.61 5.24 -9.73
C PRO A 126 -10.96 3.86 -9.92
N LEU A 127 -10.43 3.26 -8.85
CA LEU A 127 -9.82 1.94 -8.87
C LEU A 127 -10.84 0.86 -9.25
N LEU A 128 -12.03 0.88 -8.64
CA LEU A 128 -13.09 -0.07 -8.93
C LEU A 128 -13.59 0.05 -10.38
N VAL A 129 -13.75 1.27 -10.88
CA VAL A 129 -14.17 1.51 -12.27
C VAL A 129 -13.12 0.97 -13.24
N GLY A 130 -11.83 1.28 -13.01
CA GLY A 130 -10.73 0.74 -13.81
C GLY A 130 -10.71 -0.80 -13.83
N MET A 131 -10.86 -1.41 -12.65
CA MET A 131 -10.91 -2.85 -12.48
C MET A 131 -12.08 -3.49 -13.24
N ILE A 132 -13.28 -2.95 -13.10
CA ILE A 132 -14.48 -3.46 -13.78
C ILE A 132 -14.33 -3.34 -15.30
N LEU A 133 -13.99 -2.17 -15.80
CA LEU A 133 -13.86 -1.93 -17.23
C LEU A 133 -12.79 -2.78 -17.89
N ALA A 134 -11.64 -2.96 -17.25
CA ALA A 134 -10.55 -3.78 -17.77
C ALA A 134 -10.89 -5.28 -17.80
N ASN A 135 -11.68 -5.76 -16.82
CA ASN A 135 -12.09 -7.17 -16.82
C ASN A 135 -13.25 -7.45 -17.79
N LEU A 136 -14.07 -6.43 -18.12
CA LEU A 136 -15.14 -6.55 -19.12
C LEU A 136 -14.63 -6.35 -20.56
N PHE A 137 -13.67 -5.45 -20.76
CA PHE A 137 -13.21 -5.03 -22.10
C PHE A 137 -11.70 -5.22 -22.25
N PRO A 138 -11.25 -6.25 -23.00
CA PRO A 138 -9.81 -6.53 -23.22
C PRO A 138 -9.03 -5.34 -23.80
N ALA A 139 -9.67 -4.54 -24.66
CA ALA A 139 -9.05 -3.34 -25.20
C ALA A 139 -8.73 -2.30 -24.14
N VAL A 140 -9.64 -2.09 -23.18
CA VAL A 140 -9.43 -1.19 -22.05
C VAL A 140 -8.30 -1.73 -21.16
N LYS A 141 -8.31 -3.03 -20.87
CA LYS A 141 -7.25 -3.67 -20.09
C LYS A 141 -5.87 -3.41 -20.70
N LYS A 142 -5.75 -3.61 -22.02
CA LYS A 142 -4.49 -3.36 -22.74
C LYS A 142 -4.03 -1.92 -22.60
N ILE A 143 -4.92 -0.96 -22.84
CA ILE A 143 -4.60 0.48 -22.74
C ILE A 143 -4.13 0.84 -21.32
N LEU A 144 -4.83 0.38 -20.28
CA LEU A 144 -4.49 0.70 -18.90
C LEU A 144 -3.19 0.01 -18.46
N THR A 145 -2.97 -1.23 -18.87
CA THR A 145 -1.72 -1.96 -18.56
C THR A 145 -0.52 -1.32 -19.27
N ASP A 146 -0.64 -1.01 -20.55
CA ASP A 146 0.43 -0.37 -21.33
C ASP A 146 0.72 1.06 -20.80
N GLY A 147 -0.31 1.77 -20.32
CA GLY A 147 -0.19 3.11 -19.76
C GLY A 147 0.35 3.18 -18.33
N MET A 148 0.52 2.05 -17.66
CA MET A 148 0.89 2.02 -16.23
C MET A 148 2.22 2.71 -15.94
N ASN A 149 3.28 2.37 -16.69
CA ASN A 149 4.62 2.93 -16.48
C ASN A 149 4.64 4.45 -16.71
N ALA A 150 3.98 4.93 -17.76
CA ALA A 150 3.86 6.36 -18.03
C ALA A 150 3.08 7.08 -16.91
N SER A 151 2.01 6.47 -16.41
CA SER A 151 1.21 7.00 -15.32
C SER A 151 2.01 7.13 -14.02
N ILE A 152 2.86 6.15 -13.69
CA ILE A 152 3.74 6.19 -12.52
C ILE A 152 4.68 7.40 -12.60
N VAL A 153 5.31 7.62 -13.75
CA VAL A 153 6.25 8.74 -13.96
C VAL A 153 5.53 10.07 -13.78
N VAL A 154 4.37 10.25 -14.42
CA VAL A 154 3.60 11.51 -14.37
C VAL A 154 3.13 11.80 -12.94
N VAL A 155 2.58 10.79 -12.25
CA VAL A 155 2.08 10.98 -10.87
C VAL A 155 3.24 11.18 -9.90
N GLY A 156 4.32 10.41 -10.05
CA GLY A 156 5.52 10.57 -9.23
C GLY A 156 6.11 11.98 -9.36
N PHE A 157 6.21 12.50 -10.58
CA PHE A 157 6.65 13.87 -10.81
C PHE A 157 5.70 14.90 -10.16
N ALA A 158 4.39 14.75 -10.35
CA ALA A 158 3.40 15.67 -9.78
C ALA A 158 3.40 15.66 -8.24
N LEU A 159 3.59 14.50 -7.61
CA LEU A 159 3.74 14.38 -6.17
C LEU A 159 5.06 15.00 -5.71
N GLY A 160 6.16 14.74 -6.42
CA GLY A 160 7.46 15.35 -6.15
C GLY A 160 7.44 16.87 -6.17
N CYS A 161 6.72 17.47 -7.13
CA CYS A 161 6.53 18.93 -7.20
C CYS A 161 5.75 19.52 -6.01
N SER A 162 4.99 18.70 -5.28
CA SER A 162 4.26 19.12 -4.07
C SER A 162 5.07 18.93 -2.78
N MET A 163 6.25 18.30 -2.83
CA MET A 163 7.10 18.08 -1.67
C MET A 163 7.84 19.34 -1.26
N ASN A 164 7.93 19.57 0.04
CA ASN A 164 8.74 20.63 0.60
C ASN A 164 10.10 20.07 1.03
N PHE A 165 11.15 20.42 0.30
CA PHE A 165 12.51 19.94 0.54
C PHE A 165 13.06 20.32 1.93
N SER A 166 12.62 21.42 2.53
CA SER A 166 13.06 21.79 3.88
C SER A 166 12.58 20.79 4.93
N GLN A 167 11.46 20.11 4.71
CA GLN A 167 10.95 19.08 5.62
C GLN A 167 11.78 17.80 5.60
N ILE A 168 12.51 17.52 4.52
CA ILE A 168 13.42 16.38 4.44
C ILE A 168 14.55 16.53 5.46
N PHE A 169 15.07 17.73 5.64
CA PHE A 169 16.13 17.98 6.63
C PHE A 169 15.63 17.93 8.07
N ILE A 170 14.37 18.35 8.31
CA ILE A 170 13.75 18.33 9.65
C ILE A 170 13.37 16.90 10.03
N GLY A 171 12.84 16.13 9.09
CA GLY A 171 12.36 14.76 9.30
C GLY A 171 13.39 13.66 9.04
N GLY A 172 14.62 13.99 8.64
CA GLY A 172 15.58 13.02 8.12
C GLY A 172 15.85 11.80 9.03
N ALA A 173 16.17 12.05 10.30
CA ALA A 173 16.42 10.96 11.26
C ALA A 173 15.13 10.17 11.57
N SER A 174 14.01 10.86 11.76
CA SER A 174 12.71 10.22 12.00
C SER A 174 12.23 9.43 10.78
N GLY A 175 12.49 9.93 9.57
CA GLY A 175 12.18 9.20 8.32
C GLY A 175 12.97 7.91 8.17
N ILE A 176 14.28 7.92 8.50
CA ILE A 176 15.10 6.72 8.52
C ILE A 176 14.58 5.72 9.57
N LEU A 177 14.29 6.20 10.79
CA LEU A 177 13.73 5.36 11.84
C LEU A 177 12.39 4.75 11.41
N LEU A 178 11.51 5.53 10.75
CA LEU A 178 10.24 5.06 10.24
C LEU A 178 10.44 3.95 9.20
N GLY A 179 11.39 4.10 8.27
CA GLY A 179 11.75 3.07 7.31
C GLY A 179 12.21 1.78 8.00
N VAL A 180 13.06 1.89 9.03
CA VAL A 180 13.52 0.74 9.84
C VAL A 180 12.34 0.05 10.53
N VAL A 181 11.42 0.82 11.15
CA VAL A 181 10.23 0.27 11.81
C VAL A 181 9.31 -0.44 10.82
N VAL A 182 9.05 0.17 9.65
CA VAL A 182 8.24 -0.45 8.60
C VAL A 182 8.85 -1.77 8.14
N THR A 183 10.15 -1.77 7.84
CA THR A 183 10.82 -2.94 7.26
C THR A 183 11.04 -4.05 8.29
N LEU A 184 11.58 -3.73 9.45
CA LEU A 184 11.91 -4.76 10.45
C LEU A 184 10.68 -5.22 11.23
N VAL A 185 9.91 -4.29 11.80
CA VAL A 185 8.75 -4.67 12.61
C VAL A 185 7.59 -5.11 11.71
N GLY A 186 7.22 -4.30 10.73
CA GLY A 186 6.19 -4.66 9.75
C GLY A 186 6.56 -5.94 9.02
N GLY A 187 7.81 -6.04 8.53
CA GLY A 187 8.34 -7.20 7.82
C GLY A 187 8.30 -8.49 8.66
N ALA A 188 8.67 -8.44 9.93
CA ALA A 188 8.63 -9.62 10.80
C ALA A 188 7.22 -10.23 10.87
N PHE A 189 6.19 -9.41 11.05
CA PHE A 189 4.80 -9.87 11.12
C PHE A 189 4.26 -10.32 9.76
N THR A 190 4.56 -9.62 8.69
CA THR A 190 4.10 -10.02 7.34
C THR A 190 4.81 -11.29 6.85
N ILE A 191 6.10 -11.49 7.13
CA ILE A 191 6.82 -12.73 6.86
C ILE A 191 6.22 -13.89 7.67
N TRP A 192 5.93 -13.65 8.95
CA TRP A 192 5.32 -14.67 9.78
C TRP A 192 3.95 -15.11 9.25
N THR A 193 3.08 -14.17 8.88
CA THR A 193 1.76 -14.50 8.34
C THR A 193 1.83 -15.09 6.94
N ASP A 194 2.78 -14.71 6.11
CA ASP A 194 3.05 -15.36 4.83
C ASP A 194 3.38 -16.84 5.03
N LYS A 195 4.28 -17.15 5.95
CA LYS A 195 4.61 -18.55 6.31
C LYS A 195 3.42 -19.32 6.86
N LEU A 196 2.51 -18.68 7.62
CA LEU A 196 1.28 -19.31 8.08
C LEU A 196 0.30 -19.64 6.93
N THR A 197 0.39 -18.95 5.82
CA THR A 197 -0.40 -19.24 4.60
C THR A 197 0.27 -20.22 3.65
N GLY A 198 1.41 -20.79 4.06
CA GLY A 198 2.18 -21.77 3.28
C GLY A 198 3.20 -21.13 2.33
N GLY A 199 3.50 -19.83 2.50
CA GLY A 199 4.54 -19.13 1.74
C GLY A 199 5.93 -19.34 2.31
N SER A 200 6.94 -18.97 1.53
CA SER A 200 8.35 -18.98 1.94
C SER A 200 8.74 -17.84 2.88
N GLY A 201 7.93 -16.79 2.93
CA GLY A 201 8.20 -15.51 3.60
C GLY A 201 8.58 -14.40 2.62
N VAL A 202 8.76 -14.71 1.34
CA VAL A 202 9.16 -13.75 0.30
C VAL A 202 8.08 -12.69 0.08
N ALA A 203 6.81 -13.11 -0.06
CA ALA A 203 5.71 -12.16 -0.23
C ALA A 203 5.56 -11.23 0.99
N GLY A 204 5.72 -11.78 2.20
CA GLY A 204 5.71 -10.99 3.43
C GLY A 204 6.85 -9.99 3.53
N ALA A 205 8.06 -10.36 3.11
CA ALA A 205 9.21 -9.46 3.04
C ALA A 205 8.99 -8.37 1.97
N ALA A 206 8.53 -8.77 0.80
CA ALA A 206 8.31 -7.87 -0.33
C ALA A 206 7.33 -6.74 -0.02
N ILE A 207 6.19 -7.05 0.63
CA ILE A 207 5.16 -6.03 0.92
C ILE A 207 5.60 -5.01 1.97
N SER A 208 6.55 -5.35 2.82
CA SER A 208 7.08 -4.47 3.87
C SER A 208 8.49 -3.96 3.57
N SER A 209 8.99 -4.16 2.35
CA SER A 209 10.30 -3.67 1.91
C SER A 209 10.36 -2.14 1.79
N THR A 210 9.21 -1.49 1.68
CA THR A 210 9.10 -0.04 1.59
C THR A 210 7.95 0.48 2.45
N ALA A 211 8.06 1.75 2.86
CA ALA A 211 6.94 2.51 3.38
C ALA A 211 5.95 2.81 2.25
N GLY A 212 4.66 2.88 2.59
CA GLY A 212 3.59 3.23 1.66
C GLY A 212 3.41 4.73 1.51
#